data_045afa881452c33c3cb21369f08a044b
#
_entry.id   045afa881452c33c3cb21369f08a044b
#
_cell.length_a   1.000
_cell.length_b   1.000
_cell.length_c   1.000
_cell.angle_alpha   90.00
_cell.angle_beta   90.00
_cell.angle_gamma   90.00
#
_symmetry.space_group_name_H-M   'P 1'
#
loop_
_entity.id
_entity.type
_entity.pdbx_description
1 polymer ?
#
loop_
_entity_poly.entity_id
_entity_poly.type
_entity_poly.pdbx_seq_one_letter_code
_entity_poly.pdbx_strand_id
1 'polypeptide(L)'
;MSTVQALSAPQGLSMPTAKKIFAFASMCVGMFIALIDIQIVSASMRDIGGGLSAGDDETVWVQTSYLIAEIIIIPLSGWLARVMSTRWLFAASAAGFTLMSLLCGWAWNIQSMIAFRALQGLAGGSMIPLVFTTAFAFFQGKQRVIAAATIGGLASLAPTLGPTVGGWITENYNWHWLFFINVVPGIYIAVAVPLLVKVDSADPTLLRGADYLSILLLALSLGCLEYTLEEGPRWGWFDDATLTTTAWVALLCGVAFVIRTLRHPQPVMDLRALQDRTFSLGCYFSFMAGVGIFATIYLTPLYLGSVRGFSALEIGLAVFSTGLFQVMSIPFYSWLANRVDLRWLLMAGLIGFAVSMYSFVPITHDWGADQLLLPQAFRGLAQQFAVAPTVTLTLGSLPPARLKLASGLFNLMRNLGGAIGIALCGTVLNDRTNLHYSRLADHLNNANLAMSDFVQRSAANFTVQGISPDAAQTAALKNLSALALREARTQAFSDAFYLIMMGFLIAALLVPLMKKPPAH
;
A
#
# COMPACT_ATOMS: atom_id res chain seq x y z
N MET A 1 36.04 28.41 -19.89
CA MET A 1 34.78 28.76 -20.56
C MET A 1 34.11 27.46 -20.96
N SER A 2 33.29 26.94 -20.09
CA SER A 2 32.54 25.70 -20.32
C SER A 2 31.22 26.07 -21.02
N THR A 3 31.03 25.57 -22.22
CA THR A 3 29.80 25.62 -22.99
C THR A 3 28.65 24.99 -22.19
N VAL A 4 27.78 25.87 -21.66
CA VAL A 4 26.47 25.44 -21.13
C VAL A 4 25.66 24.96 -22.33
N GLN A 5 25.59 23.62 -22.51
CA GLN A 5 24.63 23.03 -23.43
C GLN A 5 23.23 23.49 -23.01
N ALA A 6 22.60 24.28 -23.85
CA ALA A 6 21.20 24.66 -23.69
C ALA A 6 20.36 23.39 -23.61
N LEU A 7 19.82 23.10 -22.43
CA LEU A 7 18.86 22.04 -22.22
C LEU A 7 17.67 22.29 -23.14
N SER A 8 17.54 21.49 -24.20
CA SER A 8 16.37 21.51 -25.08
C SER A 8 15.10 21.39 -24.26
N ALA A 9 14.12 22.26 -24.52
CA ALA A 9 12.82 22.20 -23.84
C ALA A 9 12.26 20.76 -23.89
N PRO A 10 11.63 20.28 -22.82
CA PRO A 10 11.14 18.91 -22.78
C PRO A 10 10.19 18.64 -23.96
N GLN A 11 10.52 17.65 -24.77
CA GLN A 11 9.80 17.33 -26.03
C GLN A 11 8.29 17.09 -25.82
N GLY A 12 7.86 16.78 -24.59
CA GLY A 12 6.46 16.61 -24.21
C GLY A 12 5.58 17.86 -24.35
N LEU A 13 6.15 19.07 -24.30
CA LEU A 13 5.38 20.31 -24.39
C LEU A 13 4.81 20.58 -25.80
N SER A 14 5.39 20.02 -26.85
CA SER A 14 4.97 20.21 -28.25
C SER A 14 3.83 19.29 -28.72
N MET A 15 3.39 18.31 -27.89
CA MET A 15 2.35 17.36 -28.28
C MET A 15 0.94 17.96 -28.15
N PRO A 16 -0.02 17.59 -29.04
CA PRO A 16 -1.43 17.95 -28.88
C PRO A 16 -2.00 17.49 -27.52
N THR A 17 -2.84 18.30 -26.91
CA THR A 17 -3.42 18.03 -25.57
C THR A 17 -4.14 16.68 -25.50
N ALA A 18 -4.93 16.33 -26.52
CA ALA A 18 -5.62 15.05 -26.59
C ALA A 18 -4.64 13.85 -26.55
N LYS A 19 -3.52 13.95 -27.28
CA LYS A 19 -2.49 12.90 -27.27
C LYS A 19 -1.80 12.77 -25.92
N LYS A 20 -1.55 13.89 -25.22
CA LYS A 20 -1.00 13.89 -23.85
C LYS A 20 -1.95 13.20 -22.88
N ILE A 21 -3.25 13.53 -22.94
CA ILE A 21 -4.26 12.93 -22.07
C ILE A 21 -4.35 11.42 -22.32
N PHE A 22 -4.37 10.99 -23.58
CA PHE A 22 -4.45 9.57 -23.91
C PHE A 22 -3.18 8.79 -23.50
N ALA A 23 -2.00 9.36 -23.71
CA ALA A 23 -0.73 8.81 -23.25
C ALA A 23 -0.70 8.66 -21.71
N PHE A 24 -1.12 9.71 -21.01
CA PHE A 24 -1.20 9.70 -19.54
C PHE A 24 -2.23 8.69 -19.03
N ALA A 25 -3.40 8.62 -19.63
CA ALA A 25 -4.43 7.63 -19.27
C ALA A 25 -3.93 6.19 -19.45
N SER A 26 -3.22 5.89 -20.55
CA SER A 26 -2.62 4.57 -20.78
C SER A 26 -1.60 4.21 -19.69
N MET A 27 -0.78 5.16 -19.25
CA MET A 27 0.16 4.93 -18.14
C MET A 27 -0.57 4.78 -16.80
N CYS A 28 -1.67 5.52 -16.57
CA CYS A 28 -2.51 5.37 -15.39
C CYS A 28 -3.14 3.97 -15.30
N VAL A 29 -3.53 3.37 -16.43
CA VAL A 29 -4.02 1.97 -16.47
C VAL A 29 -2.91 1.02 -16.03
N GLY A 30 -1.65 1.22 -16.48
CA GLY A 30 -0.51 0.40 -16.05
C GLY A 30 -0.24 0.48 -14.55
N MET A 31 -0.26 1.69 -13.98
CA MET A 31 -0.13 1.89 -12.55
C MET A 31 -1.29 1.20 -11.78
N PHE A 32 -2.52 1.35 -12.28
CA PHE A 32 -3.70 0.78 -11.65
C PHE A 32 -3.63 -0.75 -11.59
N ILE A 33 -3.20 -1.40 -12.69
CA ILE A 33 -3.04 -2.86 -12.74
C ILE A 33 -1.98 -3.33 -11.75
N ALA A 34 -0.83 -2.66 -11.68
CA ALA A 34 0.23 -3.03 -10.73
C ALA A 34 -0.25 -2.92 -9.28
N LEU A 35 -1.04 -1.89 -8.95
CA LEU A 35 -1.56 -1.69 -7.59
C LEU A 35 -2.71 -2.62 -7.22
N ILE A 36 -3.59 -2.93 -8.17
CA ILE A 36 -4.73 -3.81 -7.89
C ILE A 36 -4.30 -5.28 -7.78
N ASP A 37 -3.27 -5.70 -8.53
CA ASP A 37 -2.74 -7.07 -8.55
C ASP A 37 -2.33 -7.54 -7.15
N ILE A 38 -1.71 -6.68 -6.34
CA ILE A 38 -1.33 -6.98 -4.96
C ILE A 38 -2.56 -7.36 -4.13
N GLN A 39 -3.62 -6.58 -4.26
CA GLN A 39 -4.81 -6.72 -3.41
C GLN A 39 -5.76 -7.83 -3.88
N ILE A 40 -5.82 -8.07 -5.18
CA ILE A 40 -6.57 -9.20 -5.75
C ILE A 40 -5.99 -10.52 -5.22
N VAL A 41 -4.67 -10.65 -5.24
CA VAL A 41 -3.95 -11.85 -4.78
C VAL A 41 -4.10 -12.03 -3.28
N SER A 42 -3.95 -10.97 -2.48
CA SER A 42 -4.05 -11.06 -1.01
C SER A 42 -5.43 -11.56 -0.54
N ALA A 43 -6.49 -11.20 -1.26
CA ALA A 43 -7.85 -11.65 -0.93
C ALA A 43 -8.09 -13.15 -1.18
N SER A 44 -7.28 -13.78 -2.04
CA SER A 44 -7.46 -15.17 -2.50
C SER A 44 -6.31 -16.10 -2.11
N MET A 45 -5.52 -15.72 -1.09
CA MET A 45 -4.33 -16.48 -0.67
C MET A 45 -4.64 -17.93 -0.31
N ARG A 46 -5.78 -18.20 0.36
CA ARG A 46 -6.20 -19.56 0.72
C ARG A 46 -6.46 -20.44 -0.51
N ASP A 47 -7.09 -19.87 -1.54
CA ASP A 47 -7.41 -20.60 -2.77
C ASP A 47 -6.15 -20.91 -3.58
N ILE A 48 -5.18 -19.96 -3.60
CA ILE A 48 -3.87 -20.15 -4.20
C ILE A 48 -3.09 -21.25 -3.46
N GLY A 49 -3.01 -21.17 -2.13
CA GLY A 49 -2.36 -22.19 -1.28
C GLY A 49 -2.97 -23.58 -1.48
N GLY A 50 -4.30 -23.68 -1.45
CA GLY A 50 -5.02 -24.92 -1.71
C GLY A 50 -4.77 -25.47 -3.12
N GLY A 51 -4.78 -24.61 -4.14
CA GLY A 51 -4.53 -24.98 -5.53
C GLY A 51 -3.10 -25.45 -5.82
N LEU A 52 -2.12 -24.96 -5.06
CA LEU A 52 -0.70 -25.33 -5.17
C LEU A 52 -0.26 -26.34 -4.11
N SER A 53 -1.20 -26.86 -3.29
CA SER A 53 -0.95 -27.79 -2.18
C SER A 53 0.12 -27.27 -1.20
N ALA A 54 0.11 -25.96 -0.95
CA ALA A 54 1.06 -25.26 -0.10
C ALA A 54 0.48 -24.99 1.30
N GLY A 55 1.33 -25.05 2.32
CA GLY A 55 0.98 -24.64 3.67
C GLY A 55 0.81 -23.12 3.81
N ASP A 56 0.17 -22.68 4.90
CA ASP A 56 -0.05 -21.26 5.16
C ASP A 56 1.28 -20.47 5.22
N ASP A 57 2.34 -21.08 5.77
CA ASP A 57 3.67 -20.49 5.88
C ASP A 57 4.35 -20.26 4.52
N GLU A 58 4.12 -21.15 3.56
CA GLU A 58 4.65 -21.03 2.22
C GLU A 58 3.82 -20.05 1.37
N THR A 59 2.50 -20.06 1.58
CA THR A 59 1.56 -19.24 0.80
C THR A 59 1.78 -17.75 1.01
N VAL A 60 2.13 -17.32 2.22
CA VAL A 60 2.46 -15.91 2.52
C VAL A 60 3.54 -15.37 1.59
N TRP A 61 4.53 -16.18 1.21
CA TRP A 61 5.61 -15.80 0.31
C TRP A 61 5.14 -15.37 -1.09
N VAL A 62 3.94 -15.76 -1.52
CA VAL A 62 3.35 -15.30 -2.79
C VAL A 62 3.18 -13.78 -2.79
N GLN A 63 2.84 -13.18 -1.67
CA GLN A 63 2.72 -11.73 -1.52
C GLN A 63 4.04 -11.10 -1.11
N THR A 64 4.71 -11.61 -0.10
CA THR A 64 5.96 -11.07 0.44
C THR A 64 7.06 -10.96 -0.61
N SER A 65 7.22 -11.96 -1.49
CA SER A 65 8.22 -11.91 -2.57
C SER A 65 7.96 -10.79 -3.58
N TYR A 66 6.70 -10.52 -3.90
CA TYR A 66 6.31 -9.40 -4.75
C TYR A 66 6.63 -8.06 -4.09
N LEU A 67 6.24 -7.88 -2.82
CA LEU A 67 6.43 -6.62 -2.08
C LEU A 67 7.92 -6.30 -1.89
N ILE A 68 8.74 -7.30 -1.53
CA ILE A 68 10.21 -7.15 -1.45
C ILE A 68 10.78 -6.67 -2.79
N ALA A 69 10.38 -7.30 -3.89
CA ALA A 69 10.88 -6.95 -5.20
C ALA A 69 10.41 -5.56 -5.66
N GLU A 70 9.16 -5.22 -5.38
CA GLU A 70 8.56 -3.93 -5.69
C GLU A 70 9.25 -2.78 -4.94
N ILE A 71 9.47 -2.92 -3.62
CA ILE A 71 10.08 -1.85 -2.83
C ILE A 71 11.52 -1.55 -3.25
N ILE A 72 12.25 -2.56 -3.76
CA ILE A 72 13.60 -2.42 -4.27
C ILE A 72 13.63 -1.61 -5.58
N ILE A 73 12.72 -1.89 -6.52
CA ILE A 73 12.75 -1.27 -7.85
C ILE A 73 12.20 0.16 -7.86
N ILE A 74 11.29 0.51 -6.95
CA ILE A 74 10.66 1.84 -6.89
C ILE A 74 11.70 2.97 -6.86
N PRO A 75 12.66 3.01 -5.93
CA PRO A 75 13.66 4.09 -5.88
C PRO A 75 14.63 4.05 -7.07
N LEU A 76 14.87 2.89 -7.66
CA LEU A 76 15.73 2.72 -8.82
C LEU A 76 15.09 3.17 -10.14
N SER A 77 13.76 3.23 -10.19
CA SER A 77 12.99 3.56 -11.40
C SER A 77 13.39 4.91 -12.02
N GLY A 78 13.71 5.90 -11.19
CA GLY A 78 14.13 7.22 -11.65
C GLY A 78 15.49 7.21 -12.37
N TRP A 79 16.45 6.40 -11.88
CA TRP A 79 17.73 6.20 -12.53
C TRP A 79 17.57 5.38 -13.81
N LEU A 80 16.82 4.27 -13.76
CA LEU A 80 16.51 3.43 -14.92
C LEU A 80 15.82 4.24 -16.03
N ALA A 81 14.92 5.17 -15.67
CA ALA A 81 14.25 6.04 -16.64
C ALA A 81 15.20 7.04 -17.33
N ARG A 82 16.34 7.37 -16.71
CA ARG A 82 17.38 8.15 -17.37
C ARG A 82 18.21 7.29 -18.33
N VAL A 83 18.47 6.05 -17.96
CA VAL A 83 19.23 5.09 -18.77
C VAL A 83 18.46 4.66 -20.03
N MET A 84 17.19 4.25 -19.86
CA MET A 84 16.36 3.62 -20.92
C MET A 84 15.39 4.60 -21.59
N SER A 85 15.13 5.78 -21.05
CA SER A 85 13.99 6.69 -21.22
C SER A 85 12.71 6.19 -20.52
N THR A 86 11.86 7.14 -20.15
CA THR A 86 10.58 6.85 -19.46
C THR A 86 9.69 5.90 -20.25
N ARG A 87 9.57 6.11 -21.58
CA ARG A 87 8.71 5.30 -22.45
C ARG A 87 9.15 3.84 -22.55
N TRP A 88 10.44 3.60 -22.72
CA TRP A 88 10.97 2.24 -22.91
C TRP A 88 11.04 1.48 -21.59
N LEU A 89 11.39 2.15 -20.50
CA LEU A 89 11.32 1.53 -19.19
C LEU A 89 9.88 1.13 -18.85
N PHE A 90 8.90 2.03 -19.06
CA PHE A 90 7.49 1.71 -18.78
C PHE A 90 6.98 0.55 -19.64
N ALA A 91 7.32 0.54 -20.93
CA ALA A 91 6.92 -0.54 -21.85
C ALA A 91 7.55 -1.89 -21.46
N ALA A 92 8.85 -1.89 -21.13
CA ALA A 92 9.54 -3.11 -20.68
C ALA A 92 8.97 -3.62 -19.34
N SER A 93 8.65 -2.70 -18.43
CA SER A 93 7.99 -3.02 -17.16
C SER A 93 6.60 -3.60 -17.35
N ALA A 94 5.78 -3.00 -18.22
CA ALA A 94 4.45 -3.51 -18.52
C ALA A 94 4.52 -4.89 -19.21
N ALA A 95 5.44 -5.08 -20.17
CA ALA A 95 5.64 -6.37 -20.83
C ALA A 95 6.14 -7.43 -19.85
N GLY A 96 7.13 -7.10 -19.01
CA GLY A 96 7.65 -8.01 -17.98
C GLY A 96 6.59 -8.37 -16.94
N PHE A 97 5.85 -7.39 -16.42
CA PHE A 97 4.73 -7.61 -15.52
C PHE A 97 3.67 -8.53 -16.11
N THR A 98 3.29 -8.31 -17.38
CA THR A 98 2.29 -9.11 -18.08
C THR A 98 2.76 -10.54 -18.29
N LEU A 99 4.02 -10.73 -18.72
CA LEU A 99 4.61 -12.05 -18.90
C LEU A 99 4.68 -12.81 -17.57
N MET A 100 5.15 -12.18 -16.50
CA MET A 100 5.21 -12.81 -15.20
C MET A 100 3.82 -13.08 -14.62
N SER A 101 2.84 -12.21 -14.87
CA SER A 101 1.44 -12.45 -14.52
C SER A 101 0.89 -13.71 -15.23
N LEU A 102 1.15 -13.86 -16.51
CA LEU A 102 0.78 -15.06 -17.27
C LEU A 102 1.43 -16.31 -16.67
N LEU A 103 2.72 -16.26 -16.32
CA LEU A 103 3.45 -17.37 -15.71
C LEU A 103 2.95 -17.67 -14.28
N CYS A 104 2.57 -16.67 -13.48
CA CYS A 104 1.90 -16.88 -12.19
C CYS A 104 0.59 -17.65 -12.36
N GLY A 105 -0.22 -17.30 -13.37
CA GLY A 105 -1.44 -18.05 -13.71
C GLY A 105 -1.18 -19.49 -14.17
N TRP A 106 0.03 -19.83 -14.58
CA TRP A 106 0.47 -21.18 -14.97
C TRP A 106 1.44 -21.82 -13.98
N ALA A 107 1.59 -21.26 -12.78
CA ALA A 107 2.49 -21.83 -11.78
C ALA A 107 2.09 -23.27 -11.43
N TRP A 108 3.08 -24.16 -11.39
CA TRP A 108 2.89 -25.59 -11.15
C TRP A 108 3.21 -26.03 -9.72
N ASN A 109 3.84 -25.17 -8.94
CA ASN A 109 4.09 -25.34 -7.50
C ASN A 109 4.32 -23.98 -6.84
N ILE A 110 4.38 -23.96 -5.51
CA ILE A 110 4.53 -22.72 -4.74
C ILE A 110 5.87 -22.01 -5.01
N GLN A 111 6.97 -22.75 -5.25
CA GLN A 111 8.29 -22.19 -5.51
C GLN A 111 8.32 -21.43 -6.85
N SER A 112 7.70 -22.00 -7.91
CA SER A 112 7.55 -21.30 -9.19
C SER A 112 6.69 -20.05 -9.06
N MET A 113 5.60 -20.11 -8.28
CA MET A 113 4.75 -18.97 -8.00
C MET A 113 5.55 -17.85 -7.31
N ILE A 114 6.28 -18.15 -6.24
CA ILE A 114 7.13 -17.19 -5.51
C ILE A 114 8.15 -16.53 -6.43
N ALA A 115 8.84 -17.31 -7.27
CA ALA A 115 9.82 -16.78 -8.23
C ALA A 115 9.18 -15.84 -9.25
N PHE A 116 8.03 -16.23 -9.83
CA PHE A 116 7.32 -15.40 -10.79
C PHE A 116 6.75 -14.13 -10.14
N ARG A 117 6.28 -14.21 -8.90
CA ARG A 117 5.81 -13.06 -8.12
C ARG A 117 6.94 -12.06 -7.85
N ALA A 118 8.13 -12.53 -7.46
CA ALA A 118 9.28 -11.66 -7.27
C ALA A 118 9.65 -10.91 -8.58
N LEU A 119 9.69 -11.61 -9.70
CA LEU A 119 9.96 -11.00 -11.00
C LEU A 119 8.84 -10.06 -11.47
N GLN A 120 7.58 -10.37 -11.14
CA GLN A 120 6.42 -9.51 -11.41
C GLN A 120 6.49 -8.21 -10.61
N GLY A 121 6.88 -8.27 -9.32
CA GLY A 121 7.08 -7.11 -8.46
C GLY A 121 8.21 -6.20 -8.96
N LEU A 122 9.36 -6.77 -9.39
CA LEU A 122 10.44 -6.01 -10.02
C LEU A 122 9.97 -5.28 -11.29
N ALA A 123 9.16 -5.93 -12.10
CA ALA A 123 8.62 -5.32 -13.31
C ALA A 123 7.57 -4.24 -12.98
N GLY A 124 6.61 -4.55 -12.12
CA GLY A 124 5.46 -3.68 -11.79
C GLY A 124 5.83 -2.41 -11.05
N GLY A 125 6.71 -2.51 -10.06
CA GLY A 125 7.00 -1.42 -9.12
C GLY A 125 7.55 -0.15 -9.77
N SER A 126 8.25 -0.26 -10.91
CA SER A 126 8.75 0.91 -11.63
C SER A 126 7.65 1.72 -12.33
N MET A 127 6.50 1.12 -12.67
CA MET A 127 5.42 1.82 -13.37
C MET A 127 4.83 2.96 -12.52
N ILE A 128 4.75 2.79 -11.21
CA ILE A 128 4.12 3.76 -10.31
C ILE A 128 4.83 5.13 -10.33
N PRO A 129 6.13 5.24 -10.01
CA PRO A 129 6.84 6.53 -10.02
C PRO A 129 6.90 7.19 -11.40
N LEU A 130 6.89 6.39 -12.48
CA LEU A 130 6.96 6.91 -13.84
C LEU A 130 5.68 7.65 -14.27
N VAL A 131 4.51 7.24 -13.77
CA VAL A 131 3.25 7.97 -14.02
C VAL A 131 3.32 9.36 -13.39
N PHE A 132 3.80 9.49 -12.14
CA PHE A 132 3.98 10.78 -11.48
C PHE A 132 4.93 11.67 -12.28
N THR A 133 6.09 11.16 -12.65
CA THR A 133 7.09 11.90 -13.44
C THR A 133 6.50 12.40 -14.77
N THR A 134 5.77 11.53 -15.48
CA THR A 134 5.16 11.88 -16.77
C THR A 134 4.04 12.92 -16.61
N ALA A 135 3.21 12.81 -15.58
CA ALA A 135 2.17 13.79 -15.30
C ALA A 135 2.75 15.21 -15.12
N PHE A 136 3.83 15.32 -14.33
CA PHE A 136 4.49 16.60 -14.07
C PHE A 136 5.28 17.13 -15.28
N ALA A 137 5.67 16.25 -16.22
CA ALA A 137 6.30 16.65 -17.49
C ALA A 137 5.27 17.10 -18.54
N PHE A 138 4.08 16.49 -18.59
CA PHE A 138 3.05 16.80 -19.60
C PHE A 138 2.16 17.96 -19.22
N PHE A 139 1.83 18.11 -17.94
CA PHE A 139 0.82 19.04 -17.46
C PHE A 139 1.41 20.18 -16.62
N GLN A 140 0.81 21.35 -16.72
CA GLN A 140 1.18 22.55 -15.95
C GLN A 140 -0.06 23.22 -15.35
N GLY A 141 0.13 24.04 -14.31
CA GLY A 141 -0.93 24.81 -13.67
C GLY A 141 -2.10 23.92 -13.24
N LYS A 142 -3.31 24.30 -13.57
CA LYS A 142 -4.55 23.59 -13.20
C LYS A 142 -4.59 22.14 -13.69
N GLN A 143 -4.04 21.85 -14.88
CA GLN A 143 -4.02 20.48 -15.41
C GLN A 143 -3.12 19.55 -14.59
N ARG A 144 -2.02 20.07 -14.01
CA ARG A 144 -1.15 19.31 -13.11
C ARG A 144 -1.87 18.89 -11.83
N VAL A 145 -2.70 19.79 -11.27
CA VAL A 145 -3.52 19.46 -10.08
C VAL A 145 -4.52 18.34 -10.38
N ILE A 146 -5.18 18.40 -11.53
CA ILE A 146 -6.13 17.36 -11.98
C ILE A 146 -5.39 16.03 -12.19
N ALA A 147 -4.23 16.04 -12.86
CA ALA A 147 -3.43 14.83 -13.07
C ALA A 147 -2.97 14.22 -11.74
N ALA A 148 -2.49 15.03 -10.79
CA ALA A 148 -2.13 14.56 -9.45
C ALA A 148 -3.33 13.97 -8.69
N ALA A 149 -4.50 14.60 -8.79
CA ALA A 149 -5.74 14.10 -8.20
C ALA A 149 -6.16 12.76 -8.81
N THR A 150 -6.03 12.61 -10.13
CA THR A 150 -6.33 11.35 -10.84
C THR A 150 -5.39 10.23 -10.40
N ILE A 151 -4.07 10.49 -10.33
CA ILE A 151 -3.09 9.51 -9.84
C ILE A 151 -3.39 9.10 -8.40
N GLY A 152 -3.60 10.08 -7.50
CA GLY A 152 -3.92 9.83 -6.10
C GLY A 152 -5.22 9.03 -5.94
N GLY A 153 -6.24 9.37 -6.72
CA GLY A 153 -7.51 8.64 -6.77
C GLY A 153 -7.33 7.19 -7.19
N LEU A 154 -6.64 6.94 -8.31
CA LEU A 154 -6.40 5.58 -8.81
C LEU A 154 -5.50 4.76 -7.87
N ALA A 155 -4.47 5.39 -7.30
CA ALA A 155 -3.56 4.73 -6.36
C ALA A 155 -4.25 4.25 -5.09
N SER A 156 -5.35 4.87 -4.72
CA SER A 156 -6.13 4.49 -3.54
C SER A 156 -7.36 3.64 -3.89
N LEU A 157 -7.89 3.81 -5.09
CA LEU A 157 -9.02 3.01 -5.58
C LEU A 157 -8.61 1.56 -5.84
N ALA A 158 -7.42 1.33 -6.40
CA ALA A 158 -6.93 0.01 -6.72
C ALA A 158 -6.90 -0.93 -5.49
N PRO A 159 -6.31 -0.55 -4.34
CA PRO A 159 -6.35 -1.37 -3.14
C PRO A 159 -7.77 -1.59 -2.58
N THR A 160 -8.68 -0.65 -2.81
CA THR A 160 -10.07 -0.78 -2.33
C THR A 160 -10.89 -1.74 -3.17
N LEU A 161 -10.67 -1.75 -4.50
CA LEU A 161 -11.36 -2.65 -5.42
C LEU A 161 -10.79 -4.07 -5.41
N GLY A 162 -9.51 -4.21 -5.08
CA GLY A 162 -8.79 -5.49 -5.15
C GLY A 162 -9.51 -6.64 -4.48
N PRO A 163 -9.86 -6.54 -3.18
CA PRO A 163 -10.56 -7.61 -2.48
C PRO A 163 -11.91 -7.98 -3.10
N THR A 164 -12.68 -6.98 -3.58
CA THR A 164 -13.98 -7.20 -4.24
C THR A 164 -13.80 -7.96 -5.55
N VAL A 165 -12.88 -7.50 -6.39
CA VAL A 165 -12.59 -8.13 -7.69
C VAL A 165 -11.98 -9.51 -7.49
N GLY A 166 -11.03 -9.65 -6.56
CA GLY A 166 -10.37 -10.91 -6.24
C GLY A 166 -11.34 -11.96 -5.74
N GLY A 167 -12.17 -11.61 -4.73
CA GLY A 167 -13.18 -12.50 -4.18
C GLY A 167 -14.19 -12.94 -5.25
N TRP A 168 -14.70 -12.00 -6.08
CA TRP A 168 -15.63 -12.32 -7.15
C TRP A 168 -15.03 -13.27 -8.19
N ILE A 169 -13.77 -13.03 -8.61
CA ILE A 169 -13.08 -13.89 -9.57
C ILE A 169 -12.90 -15.30 -8.99
N THR A 170 -12.47 -15.41 -7.75
CA THR A 170 -12.17 -16.71 -7.11
C THR A 170 -13.44 -17.51 -6.87
N GLU A 171 -14.54 -16.88 -6.46
CA GLU A 171 -15.83 -17.54 -6.25
C GLU A 171 -16.52 -18.00 -7.56
N ASN A 172 -16.38 -17.24 -8.65
CA ASN A 172 -17.08 -17.55 -9.92
C ASN A 172 -16.23 -18.33 -10.92
N TYR A 173 -14.90 -18.28 -10.79
CA TYR A 173 -13.95 -18.97 -11.67
C TYR A 173 -12.94 -19.77 -10.84
N ASN A 174 -11.66 -19.39 -10.89
CA ASN A 174 -10.58 -19.96 -10.08
C ASN A 174 -9.45 -18.93 -9.90
N TRP A 175 -8.51 -19.21 -9.00
CA TRP A 175 -7.42 -18.31 -8.66
C TRP A 175 -6.47 -17.97 -9.83
N HIS A 176 -6.36 -18.79 -10.88
CA HIS A 176 -5.53 -18.51 -12.06
C HIS A 176 -5.96 -17.24 -12.78
N TRP A 177 -7.27 -16.93 -12.81
CA TRP A 177 -7.83 -15.75 -13.44
C TRP A 177 -7.45 -14.45 -12.75
N LEU A 178 -7.04 -14.49 -11.47
CA LEU A 178 -6.48 -13.32 -10.77
C LEU A 178 -5.26 -12.74 -11.49
N PHE A 179 -4.50 -13.61 -12.16
CA PHE A 179 -3.32 -13.26 -12.93
C PHE A 179 -3.64 -13.00 -14.41
N PHE A 180 -4.51 -13.79 -15.01
CA PHE A 180 -4.85 -13.65 -16.43
C PHE A 180 -5.60 -12.36 -16.76
N ILE A 181 -6.32 -11.75 -15.80
CA ILE A 181 -6.99 -10.46 -15.99
C ILE A 181 -6.00 -9.34 -16.38
N ASN A 182 -4.74 -9.44 -15.98
CA ASN A 182 -3.70 -8.47 -16.28
C ASN A 182 -3.17 -8.55 -17.72
N VAL A 183 -3.40 -9.66 -18.43
CA VAL A 183 -2.74 -9.94 -19.71
C VAL A 183 -3.21 -8.98 -20.81
N VAL A 184 -4.51 -8.83 -20.99
CA VAL A 184 -5.07 -7.98 -22.05
C VAL A 184 -4.69 -6.51 -21.87
N PRO A 185 -4.94 -5.87 -20.69
CA PRO A 185 -4.55 -4.50 -20.50
C PRO A 185 -3.02 -4.33 -20.48
N GLY A 186 -2.26 -5.31 -20.01
CA GLY A 186 -0.80 -5.26 -20.00
C GLY A 186 -0.20 -5.25 -21.41
N ILE A 187 -0.70 -6.09 -22.33
CA ILE A 187 -0.29 -6.07 -23.75
C ILE A 187 -0.62 -4.69 -24.36
N TYR A 188 -1.84 -4.18 -24.11
CA TYR A 188 -2.23 -2.86 -24.58
C TYR A 188 -1.23 -1.78 -24.15
N ILE A 189 -0.86 -1.76 -22.88
CA ILE A 189 0.06 -0.75 -22.31
C ILE A 189 1.47 -0.91 -22.89
N ALA A 190 1.98 -2.14 -22.99
CA ALA A 190 3.30 -2.43 -23.53
C ALA A 190 3.46 -1.94 -24.98
N VAL A 191 2.38 -1.92 -25.76
CA VAL A 191 2.35 -1.43 -27.15
C VAL A 191 2.03 0.08 -27.21
N ALA A 192 1.03 0.55 -26.46
CA ALA A 192 0.54 1.93 -26.56
C ALA A 192 1.55 2.95 -26.01
N VAL A 193 2.21 2.66 -24.88
CA VAL A 193 3.10 3.63 -24.23
C VAL A 193 4.31 4.01 -25.10
N PRO A 194 5.07 3.09 -25.71
CA PRO A 194 6.18 3.46 -26.60
C PRO A 194 5.76 4.34 -27.79
N LEU A 195 4.54 4.16 -28.29
CA LEU A 195 4.00 4.92 -29.42
C LEU A 195 3.52 6.32 -29.03
N LEU A 196 2.98 6.45 -27.83
CA LEU A 196 2.30 7.66 -27.38
C LEU A 196 3.18 8.58 -26.52
N VAL A 197 4.05 8.00 -25.68
CA VAL A 197 4.83 8.76 -24.69
C VAL A 197 6.17 9.17 -25.28
N LYS A 198 6.42 10.49 -25.35
CA LYS A 198 7.72 11.07 -25.74
C LYS A 198 8.04 12.19 -24.76
N VAL A 199 8.70 11.85 -23.66
CA VAL A 199 9.04 12.81 -22.58
C VAL A 199 10.54 13.13 -22.59
N ASP A 200 11.35 12.12 -22.85
CA ASP A 200 12.81 12.14 -22.67
C ASP A 200 13.52 11.19 -23.66
N SER A 201 14.83 11.31 -23.71
CA SER A 201 15.73 10.43 -24.46
C SER A 201 16.50 9.53 -23.49
N ALA A 202 16.85 8.34 -23.96
CA ALA A 202 17.71 7.41 -23.25
C ALA A 202 19.17 7.91 -23.22
N ASP A 203 19.85 7.67 -22.10
CA ASP A 203 21.29 7.88 -21.96
C ASP A 203 21.96 6.61 -21.37
N PRO A 204 22.29 5.64 -22.21
CA PRO A 204 22.94 4.40 -21.77
C PRO A 204 24.36 4.60 -21.21
N THR A 205 24.98 5.77 -21.40
CA THR A 205 26.32 6.05 -20.87
C THR A 205 26.33 6.07 -19.35
N LEU A 206 25.18 6.34 -18.73
CA LEU A 206 24.99 6.31 -17.28
C LEU A 206 25.21 4.92 -16.68
N LEU A 207 25.16 3.84 -17.47
CA LEU A 207 25.49 2.49 -17.00
C LEU A 207 26.98 2.34 -16.67
N ARG A 208 27.87 3.00 -17.42
CA ARG A 208 29.33 2.89 -17.21
C ARG A 208 29.78 3.59 -15.92
N GLY A 209 29.05 4.59 -15.46
CA GLY A 209 29.31 5.33 -14.22
C GLY A 209 28.39 4.95 -13.06
N ALA A 210 27.60 3.88 -13.21
CA ALA A 210 26.62 3.49 -12.21
C ALA A 210 27.28 2.98 -10.91
N ASP A 211 26.73 3.40 -9.79
CA ASP A 211 27.15 2.91 -8.48
C ASP A 211 26.42 1.59 -8.14
N TYR A 212 26.90 0.49 -8.71
CA TYR A 212 26.33 -0.85 -8.52
C TYR A 212 26.36 -1.28 -7.05
N LEU A 213 27.36 -0.84 -6.27
CA LEU A 213 27.41 -1.15 -4.85
C LEU A 213 26.29 -0.45 -4.08
N SER A 214 25.97 0.81 -4.41
CA SER A 214 24.80 1.48 -3.82
C SER A 214 23.48 0.79 -4.21
N ILE A 215 23.35 0.26 -5.42
CA ILE A 215 22.17 -0.52 -5.84
C ILE A 215 22.05 -1.79 -5.00
N LEU A 216 23.15 -2.53 -4.80
CA LEU A 216 23.17 -3.74 -3.98
C LEU A 216 22.85 -3.43 -2.51
N LEU A 217 23.47 -2.40 -1.93
CA LEU A 217 23.21 -1.99 -0.54
C LEU A 217 21.74 -1.56 -0.34
N LEU A 218 21.17 -0.84 -1.31
CA LEU A 218 19.75 -0.46 -1.29
C LEU A 218 18.86 -1.70 -1.35
N ALA A 219 19.13 -2.63 -2.26
CA ALA A 219 18.35 -3.86 -2.43
C ALA A 219 18.38 -4.73 -1.16
N LEU A 220 19.56 -4.93 -0.57
CA LEU A 220 19.70 -5.67 0.68
C LEU A 220 19.01 -4.96 1.84
N SER A 221 19.17 -3.63 1.94
CA SER A 221 18.55 -2.86 3.01
C SER A 221 17.02 -2.91 2.93
N LEU A 222 16.44 -2.58 1.76
CA LEU A 222 14.99 -2.55 1.61
C LEU A 222 14.37 -3.95 1.61
N GLY A 223 15.02 -4.93 0.98
CA GLY A 223 14.52 -6.31 0.96
C GLY A 223 14.50 -6.95 2.35
N CYS A 224 15.59 -6.81 3.12
CA CYS A 224 15.65 -7.30 4.49
C CYS A 224 14.71 -6.53 5.42
N LEU A 225 14.55 -5.20 5.21
CA LEU A 225 13.59 -4.40 5.98
C LEU A 225 12.16 -4.83 5.73
N GLU A 226 11.77 -4.99 4.46
CA GLU A 226 10.42 -5.42 4.08
C GLU A 226 10.09 -6.81 4.66
N TYR A 227 11.03 -7.77 4.54
CA TYR A 227 10.89 -9.08 5.15
C TYR A 227 10.71 -9.00 6.67
N THR A 228 11.54 -8.19 7.35
CA THR A 228 11.45 -8.02 8.81
C THR A 228 10.12 -7.39 9.23
N LEU A 229 9.59 -6.44 8.45
CA LEU A 229 8.31 -5.79 8.75
C LEU A 229 7.12 -6.72 8.49
N GLU A 230 7.15 -7.50 7.42
CA GLU A 230 6.06 -8.41 7.03
C GLU A 230 5.93 -9.58 8.02
N GLU A 231 7.07 -10.22 8.38
CA GLU A 231 7.08 -11.40 9.24
C GLU A 231 7.19 -11.07 10.74
N GLY A 232 7.63 -9.86 11.10
CA GLY A 232 7.87 -9.46 12.49
C GLY A 232 6.69 -9.70 13.44
N PRO A 233 5.47 -9.26 13.13
CA PRO A 233 4.30 -9.47 13.98
C PRO A 233 3.95 -10.95 14.21
N ARG A 234 4.29 -11.81 13.26
CA ARG A 234 4.01 -13.24 13.30
C ARG A 234 4.99 -14.02 14.17
N TRP A 235 6.28 -13.70 14.10
CA TRP A 235 7.36 -14.44 14.75
C TRP A 235 7.88 -13.78 16.04
N GLY A 236 7.17 -12.78 16.58
CA GLY A 236 7.58 -12.11 17.82
C GLY A 236 8.80 -11.21 17.66
N TRP A 237 9.05 -10.68 16.45
CA TRP A 237 10.12 -9.74 16.16
C TRP A 237 11.52 -10.34 16.45
N PHE A 238 12.22 -9.77 17.43
CA PHE A 238 13.60 -10.11 17.75
C PHE A 238 13.76 -11.42 18.56
N ASP A 239 12.67 -12.12 18.86
CA ASP A 239 12.71 -13.45 19.45
C ASP A 239 13.16 -14.49 18.42
N ASP A 240 12.97 -14.21 17.11
CA ASP A 240 13.48 -15.03 16.02
C ASP A 240 14.85 -14.57 15.54
N ALA A 241 15.79 -15.52 15.42
CA ALA A 241 17.17 -15.23 15.01
C ALA A 241 17.27 -14.75 13.55
N THR A 242 16.41 -15.22 12.67
CA THR A 242 16.38 -14.82 11.26
C THR A 242 15.94 -13.38 11.14
N LEU A 243 14.86 -13.00 11.85
CA LEU A 243 14.36 -11.62 11.85
C LEU A 243 15.38 -10.66 12.47
N THR A 244 16.02 -11.06 13.57
CA THR A 244 17.11 -10.26 14.17
C THR A 244 18.24 -10.06 13.19
N THR A 245 18.66 -11.10 12.47
CA THR A 245 19.73 -11.02 11.47
C THR A 245 19.34 -10.14 10.29
N THR A 246 18.13 -10.31 9.73
CA THR A 246 17.65 -9.49 8.61
C THR A 246 17.47 -8.02 9.01
N ALA A 247 17.03 -7.71 10.24
CA ALA A 247 16.97 -6.35 10.76
C ALA A 247 18.34 -5.68 10.84
N TRP A 248 19.37 -6.41 11.31
CA TRP A 248 20.74 -5.88 11.33
C TRP A 248 21.30 -5.68 9.92
N VAL A 249 21.07 -6.60 9.00
CA VAL A 249 21.47 -6.44 7.58
C VAL A 249 20.78 -5.22 6.98
N ALA A 250 19.48 -5.05 7.20
CA ALA A 250 18.72 -3.89 6.74
C ALA A 250 19.32 -2.57 7.24
N LEU A 251 19.61 -2.50 8.54
CA LEU A 251 20.18 -1.30 9.18
C LEU A 251 21.58 -0.99 8.66
N LEU A 252 22.48 -1.96 8.66
CA LEU A 252 23.89 -1.76 8.28
C LEU A 252 24.02 -1.41 6.79
N CYS A 253 23.29 -2.15 5.92
CA CYS A 253 23.26 -1.85 4.48
C CYS A 253 22.60 -0.49 4.21
N GLY A 254 21.55 -0.12 4.95
CA GLY A 254 20.88 1.17 4.82
C GLY A 254 21.79 2.34 5.21
N VAL A 255 22.48 2.24 6.32
CA VAL A 255 23.48 3.25 6.75
C VAL A 255 24.60 3.37 5.71
N ALA A 256 25.16 2.25 5.27
CA ALA A 256 26.21 2.23 4.25
C ALA A 256 25.72 2.85 2.92
N PHE A 257 24.49 2.52 2.49
CA PHE A 257 23.84 3.11 1.31
C PHE A 257 23.71 4.63 1.43
N VAL A 258 23.20 5.14 2.56
CA VAL A 258 23.02 6.59 2.76
C VAL A 258 24.35 7.31 2.72
N ILE A 259 25.37 6.83 3.46
CA ILE A 259 26.72 7.43 3.49
C ILE A 259 27.32 7.47 2.08
N ARG A 260 27.23 6.36 1.34
CA ARG A 260 27.78 6.23 0.01
C ARG A 260 27.06 7.13 -1.00
N THR A 261 25.72 7.10 -1.01
CA THR A 261 24.89 7.91 -1.91
C THR A 261 25.11 9.41 -1.72
N LEU A 262 25.32 9.87 -0.49
CA LEU A 262 25.63 11.28 -0.21
C LEU A 262 27.02 11.70 -0.70
N ARG A 263 27.99 10.75 -0.80
CA ARG A 263 29.37 11.02 -1.26
C ARG A 263 29.54 10.82 -2.76
N HIS A 264 28.72 9.96 -3.39
CA HIS A 264 28.89 9.63 -4.81
C HIS A 264 28.50 10.79 -5.71
N PRO A 265 29.27 11.10 -6.79
CA PRO A 265 28.98 12.20 -7.70
C PRO A 265 27.74 11.97 -8.57
N GLN A 266 27.41 10.73 -8.89
CA GLN A 266 26.24 10.34 -9.70
C GLN A 266 25.36 9.32 -8.93
N PRO A 267 24.61 9.78 -7.92
CA PRO A 267 23.82 8.87 -7.10
C PRO A 267 22.63 8.28 -7.89
N VAL A 268 22.27 7.05 -7.56
CA VAL A 268 21.08 6.37 -8.14
C VAL A 268 19.76 6.94 -7.58
N MET A 269 19.81 7.57 -6.41
CA MET A 269 18.67 8.23 -5.76
C MET A 269 19.11 9.60 -5.20
N ASP A 270 18.26 10.62 -5.34
CA ASP A 270 18.58 11.99 -4.88
C ASP A 270 18.18 12.21 -3.41
N LEU A 271 18.98 11.68 -2.48
CA LEU A 271 18.79 11.94 -1.04
C LEU A 271 18.99 13.40 -0.66
N ARG A 272 19.77 14.17 -1.46
CA ARG A 272 19.98 15.60 -1.20
C ARG A 272 18.71 16.43 -1.40
N ALA A 273 17.68 15.88 -2.09
CA ALA A 273 16.37 16.50 -2.16
C ALA A 273 15.71 16.68 -0.79
N LEU A 274 16.02 15.82 0.18
CA LEU A 274 15.52 15.94 1.57
C LEU A 274 16.02 17.19 2.31
N GLN A 275 17.04 17.89 1.79
CA GLN A 275 17.46 19.20 2.33
C GLN A 275 16.42 20.30 2.06
N ASP A 276 15.60 20.14 1.01
CA ASP A 276 14.45 21.03 0.82
C ASP A 276 13.35 20.68 1.83
N ARG A 277 13.00 21.68 2.66
CA ARG A 277 12.02 21.51 3.74
C ARG A 277 10.65 21.07 3.22
N THR A 278 10.22 21.61 2.09
CA THR A 278 8.90 21.27 1.51
C THR A 278 8.89 19.84 1.00
N PHE A 279 9.96 19.42 0.33
CA PHE A 279 10.10 18.04 -0.14
C PHE A 279 10.21 17.06 1.03
N SER A 280 11.00 17.37 2.06
CA SER A 280 11.17 16.50 3.24
C SER A 280 9.85 16.30 3.99
N LEU A 281 9.12 17.39 4.27
CA LEU A 281 7.78 17.30 4.87
C LEU A 281 6.80 16.56 3.98
N GLY A 282 6.87 16.77 2.66
CA GLY A 282 6.05 16.05 1.71
C GLY A 282 6.33 14.55 1.69
N CYS A 283 7.59 14.13 1.82
CA CYS A 283 7.97 12.72 2.01
C CYS A 283 7.41 12.15 3.31
N TYR A 284 7.44 12.92 4.40
CA TYR A 284 6.80 12.53 5.66
C TYR A 284 5.27 12.38 5.52
N PHE A 285 4.59 13.31 4.85
CA PHE A 285 3.15 13.17 4.60
C PHE A 285 2.82 12.03 3.66
N SER A 286 3.70 11.74 2.68
CA SER A 286 3.57 10.56 1.82
C SER A 286 3.70 9.26 2.63
N PHE A 287 4.65 9.23 3.58
CA PHE A 287 4.81 8.13 4.53
C PHE A 287 3.55 7.96 5.39
N MET A 288 3.04 9.02 5.99
CA MET A 288 1.81 8.98 6.80
C MET A 288 0.58 8.55 5.99
N ALA A 289 0.47 9.02 4.73
CA ALA A 289 -0.58 8.54 3.82
C ALA A 289 -0.45 7.04 3.57
N GLY A 290 0.78 6.54 3.39
CA GLY A 290 1.05 5.09 3.31
C GLY A 290 0.57 4.35 4.54
N VAL A 291 0.98 4.78 5.75
CA VAL A 291 0.51 4.20 7.02
C VAL A 291 -1.01 4.11 7.05
N GLY A 292 -1.72 5.21 6.78
CA GLY A 292 -3.18 5.23 6.88
C GLY A 292 -3.87 4.35 5.85
N ILE A 293 -3.45 4.41 4.59
CA ILE A 293 -4.06 3.66 3.49
C ILE A 293 -3.90 2.16 3.72
N PHE A 294 -2.65 1.70 3.88
CA PHE A 294 -2.37 0.27 3.95
C PHE A 294 -2.80 -0.36 5.27
N ALA A 295 -2.62 0.34 6.41
CA ALA A 295 -3.11 -0.16 7.70
C ALA A 295 -4.64 -0.34 7.70
N THR A 296 -5.41 0.59 7.13
CA THR A 296 -6.87 0.45 7.10
C THR A 296 -7.35 -0.60 6.09
N ILE A 297 -6.63 -0.78 4.97
CA ILE A 297 -6.87 -1.87 4.02
C ILE A 297 -6.57 -3.24 4.66
N TYR A 298 -5.63 -3.31 5.59
CA TYR A 298 -5.32 -4.51 6.36
C TYR A 298 -6.36 -4.75 7.48
N LEU A 299 -6.62 -3.74 8.32
CA LEU A 299 -7.46 -3.88 9.52
C LEU A 299 -8.93 -4.19 9.20
N THR A 300 -9.53 -3.49 8.23
CA THR A 300 -10.97 -3.60 7.98
C THR A 300 -11.37 -4.99 7.44
N PRO A 301 -10.70 -5.56 6.41
CA PRO A 301 -10.98 -6.93 5.98
C PRO A 301 -10.66 -7.98 7.05
N LEU A 302 -9.56 -7.78 7.80
CA LEU A 302 -9.18 -8.70 8.86
C LEU A 302 -10.23 -8.74 9.98
N TYR A 303 -10.79 -7.60 10.37
CA TYR A 303 -11.90 -7.52 11.32
C TYR A 303 -13.14 -8.26 10.78
N LEU A 304 -13.56 -7.95 9.56
CA LEU A 304 -14.75 -8.57 8.96
C LEU A 304 -14.58 -10.10 8.82
N GLY A 305 -13.41 -10.58 8.44
CA GLY A 305 -13.13 -12.02 8.33
C GLY A 305 -12.99 -12.72 9.67
N SER A 306 -12.20 -12.17 10.61
CA SER A 306 -11.83 -12.85 11.86
C SER A 306 -12.84 -12.67 12.99
N VAL A 307 -13.58 -11.55 13.04
CA VAL A 307 -14.59 -11.26 14.09
C VAL A 307 -15.99 -11.55 13.61
N ARG A 308 -16.31 -11.20 12.35
CA ARG A 308 -17.65 -11.36 11.77
C ARG A 308 -17.84 -12.63 10.97
N GLY A 309 -16.73 -13.25 10.49
CA GLY A 309 -16.79 -14.45 9.66
C GLY A 309 -17.31 -14.20 8.23
N PHE A 310 -17.18 -13.00 7.69
CA PHE A 310 -17.62 -12.64 6.35
C PHE A 310 -16.78 -13.36 5.29
N SER A 311 -17.43 -13.74 4.18
CA SER A 311 -16.77 -14.25 2.97
C SER A 311 -15.95 -13.16 2.28
N ALA A 312 -15.04 -13.55 1.38
CA ALA A 312 -14.20 -12.60 0.63
C ALA A 312 -15.05 -11.60 -0.17
N LEU A 313 -16.16 -12.03 -0.76
CA LEU A 313 -17.07 -11.16 -1.51
C LEU A 313 -17.79 -10.18 -0.59
N GLU A 314 -18.32 -10.62 0.56
CA GLU A 314 -18.97 -9.76 1.54
C GLU A 314 -18.01 -8.70 2.08
N ILE A 315 -16.76 -9.08 2.37
CA ILE A 315 -15.69 -8.15 2.77
C ILE A 315 -15.45 -7.12 1.66
N GLY A 316 -15.32 -7.59 0.41
CA GLY A 316 -15.11 -6.73 -0.75
C GLY A 316 -16.23 -5.70 -0.90
N LEU A 317 -17.48 -6.12 -0.82
CA LEU A 317 -18.65 -5.23 -0.91
C LEU A 317 -18.69 -4.22 0.24
N ALA A 318 -18.35 -4.64 1.47
CA ALA A 318 -18.31 -3.74 2.63
C ALA A 318 -17.24 -2.65 2.46
N VAL A 319 -16.04 -2.96 1.96
CA VAL A 319 -14.97 -1.98 1.80
C VAL A 319 -15.08 -1.14 0.52
N PHE A 320 -15.89 -1.57 -0.46
CA PHE A 320 -16.11 -0.87 -1.73
C PHE A 320 -16.59 0.58 -1.54
N SER A 321 -17.35 0.83 -0.48
CA SER A 321 -17.85 2.16 -0.14
C SER A 321 -16.73 3.21 -0.04
N THR A 322 -15.56 2.87 0.50
CA THR A 322 -14.41 3.79 0.56
C THR A 322 -13.98 4.27 -0.83
N GLY A 323 -13.84 3.33 -1.78
CA GLY A 323 -13.45 3.66 -3.15
C GLY A 323 -14.50 4.53 -3.85
N LEU A 324 -15.77 4.23 -3.65
CA LEU A 324 -16.89 5.01 -4.22
C LEU A 324 -16.82 6.48 -3.74
N PHE A 325 -16.77 6.71 -2.44
CA PHE A 325 -16.71 8.06 -1.88
C PHE A 325 -15.40 8.78 -2.23
N GLN A 326 -14.31 8.05 -2.38
CA GLN A 326 -13.05 8.63 -2.85
C GLN A 326 -13.16 9.13 -4.31
N VAL A 327 -13.71 8.33 -5.22
CA VAL A 327 -13.92 8.76 -6.62
C VAL A 327 -14.85 9.97 -6.68
N MET A 328 -15.93 9.95 -5.90
CA MET A 328 -16.85 11.09 -5.79
C MET A 328 -16.16 12.36 -5.26
N SER A 329 -15.11 12.24 -4.46
CA SER A 329 -14.37 13.39 -3.93
C SER A 329 -13.43 14.05 -4.95
N ILE A 330 -13.04 13.38 -6.04
CA ILE A 330 -12.07 13.89 -7.03
C ILE A 330 -12.52 15.21 -7.66
N PRO A 331 -13.74 15.34 -8.23
CA PRO A 331 -14.18 16.61 -8.82
C PRO A 331 -14.31 17.72 -7.79
N PHE A 332 -14.78 17.41 -6.58
CA PHE A 332 -14.88 18.37 -5.49
C PHE A 332 -13.50 18.86 -5.02
N TYR A 333 -12.57 17.94 -4.82
CA TYR A 333 -11.17 18.29 -4.53
C TYR A 333 -10.58 19.17 -5.63
N SER A 334 -10.72 18.78 -6.91
CA SER A 334 -10.15 19.51 -8.05
C SER A 334 -10.70 20.93 -8.17
N TRP A 335 -11.98 21.13 -7.88
CA TRP A 335 -12.62 22.44 -7.83
C TRP A 335 -12.07 23.29 -6.68
N LEU A 336 -11.94 22.72 -5.48
CA LEU A 336 -11.47 23.43 -4.29
C LEU A 336 -9.96 23.73 -4.35
N ALA A 337 -9.16 22.83 -4.90
CA ALA A 337 -7.70 22.97 -5.04
C ALA A 337 -7.28 24.15 -5.95
N ASN A 338 -8.19 24.62 -6.84
CA ASN A 338 -7.96 25.80 -7.66
C ASN A 338 -8.35 27.13 -6.97
N ARG A 339 -8.92 27.07 -5.76
CA ARG A 339 -9.45 28.23 -5.02
C ARG A 339 -8.82 28.43 -3.64
N VAL A 340 -8.33 27.36 -3.04
CA VAL A 340 -7.80 27.34 -1.68
C VAL A 340 -6.33 26.89 -1.71
N ASP A 341 -5.53 27.40 -0.78
CA ASP A 341 -4.13 26.96 -0.62
C ASP A 341 -4.10 25.45 -0.30
N LEU A 342 -3.32 24.70 -1.08
CA LEU A 342 -3.21 23.24 -0.99
C LEU A 342 -2.77 22.74 0.40
N ARG A 343 -2.07 23.59 1.19
CA ARG A 343 -1.68 23.23 2.56
C ARG A 343 -2.89 23.09 3.49
N TRP A 344 -3.87 23.98 3.35
CA TRP A 344 -5.10 23.88 4.13
C TRP A 344 -5.96 22.68 3.72
N LEU A 345 -5.94 22.33 2.41
CA LEU A 345 -6.60 21.12 1.93
C LEU A 345 -5.92 19.86 2.47
N LEU A 346 -4.58 19.84 2.50
CA LEU A 346 -3.81 18.76 3.11
C LEU A 346 -4.15 18.60 4.59
N MET A 347 -4.15 19.73 5.34
CA MET A 347 -4.48 19.71 6.77
C MET A 347 -5.90 19.19 7.00
N ALA A 348 -6.88 19.66 6.21
CA ALA A 348 -8.27 19.19 6.27
C ALA A 348 -8.36 17.67 5.94
N GLY A 349 -7.58 17.19 4.96
CA GLY A 349 -7.50 15.78 4.62
C GLY A 349 -6.95 14.92 5.76
N LEU A 350 -5.85 15.36 6.39
CA LEU A 350 -5.25 14.63 7.52
C LEU A 350 -6.17 14.62 8.75
N ILE A 351 -6.80 15.76 9.09
CA ILE A 351 -7.80 15.83 10.18
C ILE A 351 -9.02 14.97 9.83
N GLY A 352 -9.52 15.05 8.59
CA GLY A 352 -10.64 14.22 8.13
C GLY A 352 -10.33 12.72 8.21
N PHE A 353 -9.09 12.32 7.89
CA PHE A 353 -8.65 10.94 8.05
C PHE A 353 -8.61 10.54 9.54
N ALA A 354 -8.12 11.41 10.43
CA ALA A 354 -8.14 11.18 11.87
C ALA A 354 -9.58 11.05 12.41
N VAL A 355 -10.50 11.90 11.96
CA VAL A 355 -11.94 11.81 12.31
C VAL A 355 -12.54 10.49 11.82
N SER A 356 -12.20 10.06 10.60
CA SER A 356 -12.60 8.74 10.10
C SER A 356 -12.09 7.62 11.01
N MET A 357 -10.81 7.63 11.38
CA MET A 357 -10.25 6.63 12.29
C MET A 357 -10.92 6.65 13.68
N TYR A 358 -11.22 7.83 14.20
CA TYR A 358 -11.97 7.96 15.44
C TYR A 358 -13.36 7.31 15.35
N SER A 359 -14.02 7.41 14.20
CA SER A 359 -15.34 6.80 14.00
C SER A 359 -15.31 5.26 13.95
N PHE A 360 -14.12 4.64 13.76
CA PHE A 360 -13.93 3.20 13.92
C PHE A 360 -13.63 2.78 15.38
N VAL A 361 -13.24 3.71 16.27
CA VAL A 361 -12.89 3.37 17.66
C VAL A 361 -14.04 2.68 18.43
N PRO A 362 -15.32 3.09 18.31
CA PRO A 362 -16.41 2.40 19.00
C PRO A 362 -16.84 1.09 18.32
N ILE A 363 -15.97 0.44 17.55
CA ILE A 363 -16.27 -0.82 16.86
C ILE A 363 -16.64 -1.91 17.86
N THR A 364 -17.72 -2.65 17.58
CA THR A 364 -18.19 -3.79 18.36
C THR A 364 -18.16 -5.06 17.52
N HIS A 365 -18.30 -6.20 18.14
CA HIS A 365 -18.33 -7.48 17.44
C HIS A 365 -19.53 -7.66 16.48
N ASP A 366 -20.52 -6.74 16.49
CA ASP A 366 -21.71 -6.81 15.64
C ASP A 366 -21.66 -5.90 14.41
N TRP A 367 -20.64 -5.03 14.30
CA TRP A 367 -20.56 -4.11 13.17
C TRP A 367 -20.40 -4.87 11.84
N GLY A 368 -21.30 -4.58 10.91
CA GLY A 368 -21.27 -5.08 9.54
C GLY A 368 -21.10 -3.95 8.54
N ALA A 369 -21.48 -4.19 7.29
CA ALA A 369 -21.33 -3.23 6.19
C ALA A 369 -22.07 -1.90 6.47
N ASP A 370 -23.26 -1.95 7.09
CA ASP A 370 -24.09 -0.76 7.37
C ASP A 370 -23.43 0.19 8.38
N GLN A 371 -22.90 -0.34 9.49
CA GLN A 371 -22.23 0.47 10.52
C GLN A 371 -20.88 0.99 10.01
N LEU A 372 -20.20 0.23 9.15
CA LEU A 372 -18.94 0.63 8.55
C LEU A 372 -19.09 1.66 7.42
N LEU A 373 -20.29 1.85 6.86
CA LEU A 373 -20.53 2.74 5.73
C LEU A 373 -20.07 4.18 6.02
N LEU A 374 -20.47 4.74 7.16
CA LEU A 374 -20.14 6.12 7.53
C LEU A 374 -18.62 6.32 7.78
N PRO A 375 -17.95 5.51 8.61
CA PRO A 375 -16.49 5.56 8.75
C PRO A 375 -15.73 5.43 7.42
N GLN A 376 -16.16 4.52 6.57
CA GLN A 376 -15.54 4.28 5.27
C GLN A 376 -15.77 5.44 4.29
N ALA A 377 -16.95 6.05 4.29
CA ALA A 377 -17.27 7.23 3.50
C ALA A 377 -16.37 8.41 3.88
N PHE A 378 -16.24 8.71 5.19
CA PHE A 378 -15.31 9.74 5.67
C PHE A 378 -13.87 9.43 5.27
N ARG A 379 -13.43 8.17 5.37
CA ARG A 379 -12.11 7.75 4.93
C ARG A 379 -11.87 8.04 3.46
N GLY A 380 -12.80 7.63 2.59
CA GLY A 380 -12.70 7.84 1.15
C GLY A 380 -12.60 9.32 0.77
N LEU A 381 -13.45 10.16 1.37
CA LEU A 381 -13.40 11.60 1.17
C LEU A 381 -12.06 12.20 1.64
N ALA A 382 -11.67 11.93 2.88
CA ALA A 382 -10.47 12.49 3.50
C ALA A 382 -9.18 12.04 2.80
N GLN A 383 -9.12 10.80 2.33
CA GLN A 383 -7.95 10.22 1.66
C GLN A 383 -7.55 11.00 0.41
N GLN A 384 -8.52 11.43 -0.41
CA GLN A 384 -8.23 12.26 -1.58
C GLN A 384 -7.62 13.61 -1.18
N PHE A 385 -8.14 14.23 -0.12
CA PHE A 385 -7.64 15.50 0.40
C PHE A 385 -6.28 15.39 1.12
N ALA A 386 -5.88 14.21 1.56
CA ALA A 386 -4.55 13.96 2.11
C ALA A 386 -3.53 13.67 0.99
N VAL A 387 -3.86 12.80 0.03
CA VAL A 387 -2.91 12.29 -0.97
C VAL A 387 -2.63 13.30 -2.08
N ALA A 388 -3.67 13.85 -2.73
CA ALA A 388 -3.49 14.69 -3.91
C ALA A 388 -2.71 15.99 -3.66
N PRO A 389 -2.98 16.77 -2.58
CA PRO A 389 -2.16 17.95 -2.28
C PRO A 389 -0.75 17.58 -1.85
N THR A 390 -0.52 16.45 -1.16
CA THR A 390 0.82 15.97 -0.81
C THR A 390 1.66 15.76 -2.07
N VAL A 391 1.13 15.08 -3.09
CA VAL A 391 1.80 14.88 -4.39
C VAL A 391 2.13 16.22 -5.03
N THR A 392 1.15 17.11 -5.13
CA THR A 392 1.28 18.40 -5.85
C THR A 392 2.28 19.33 -5.15
N LEU A 393 2.22 19.46 -3.83
CA LEU A 393 3.11 20.31 -3.05
C LEU A 393 4.55 19.79 -3.07
N THR A 394 4.72 18.47 -2.95
CA THR A 394 6.04 17.83 -2.82
C THR A 394 6.78 17.79 -4.15
N LEU A 395 6.18 17.19 -5.17
CA LEU A 395 6.82 17.03 -6.47
C LEU A 395 6.79 18.33 -7.29
N GLY A 396 5.79 19.19 -7.05
CA GLY A 396 5.69 20.50 -7.69
C GLY A 396 6.72 21.51 -7.21
N SER A 397 7.34 21.33 -6.05
CA SER A 397 8.39 22.20 -5.52
C SER A 397 9.75 21.98 -6.17
N LEU A 398 9.95 20.86 -6.87
CA LEU A 398 11.24 20.44 -7.41
C LEU A 398 11.46 20.93 -8.86
N PRO A 399 12.71 21.26 -9.20
CA PRO A 399 13.07 21.53 -10.59
C PRO A 399 12.93 20.25 -11.45
N PRO A 400 12.56 20.36 -12.74
CA PRO A 400 12.32 19.22 -13.63
C PRO A 400 13.48 18.22 -13.71
N ALA A 401 14.72 18.70 -13.61
CA ALA A 401 15.93 17.88 -13.66
C ALA A 401 16.03 16.86 -12.50
N ARG A 402 15.49 17.19 -11.31
CA ARG A 402 15.54 16.34 -10.12
C ARG A 402 14.30 15.45 -9.97
N LEU A 403 13.23 15.75 -10.69
CA LEU A 403 11.91 15.15 -10.52
C LEU A 403 11.93 13.61 -10.63
N LYS A 404 12.70 13.05 -11.59
CA LYS A 404 12.76 11.60 -11.80
C LYS A 404 13.33 10.85 -10.60
N LEU A 405 14.47 11.30 -10.06
CA LEU A 405 15.13 10.65 -8.93
C LEU A 405 14.36 10.89 -7.62
N ALA A 406 13.75 12.05 -7.47
CA ALA A 406 13.01 12.43 -6.29
C ALA A 406 11.61 11.78 -6.23
N SER A 407 10.96 11.52 -7.37
CA SER A 407 9.66 10.80 -7.39
C SER A 407 9.80 9.36 -6.90
N GLY A 408 10.93 8.71 -7.18
CA GLY A 408 11.24 7.38 -6.62
C GLY A 408 11.30 7.40 -5.09
N LEU A 409 12.02 8.39 -4.51
CA LEU A 409 12.10 8.56 -3.07
C LEU A 409 10.74 8.88 -2.43
N PHE A 410 9.94 9.75 -3.06
CA PHE A 410 8.60 10.09 -2.60
C PHE A 410 7.68 8.85 -2.54
N ASN A 411 7.70 8.00 -3.57
CA ASN A 411 6.91 6.77 -3.59
C ASN A 411 7.46 5.69 -2.65
N LEU A 412 8.79 5.61 -2.51
CA LEU A 412 9.42 4.75 -1.50
C LEU A 412 8.91 5.09 -0.09
N MET A 413 8.85 6.38 0.27
CA MET A 413 8.33 6.80 1.58
C MET A 413 6.88 6.34 1.80
N ARG A 414 6.03 6.39 0.77
CA ARG A 414 4.66 5.90 0.87
C ARG A 414 4.60 4.38 1.11
N ASN A 415 5.39 3.60 0.38
CA ASN A 415 5.40 2.14 0.53
C ASN A 415 6.00 1.71 1.86
N LEU A 416 7.09 2.35 2.30
CA LEU A 416 7.64 2.14 3.65
C LEU A 416 6.62 2.49 4.75
N GLY A 417 5.88 3.59 4.57
CA GLY A 417 4.79 3.92 5.47
C GLY A 417 3.73 2.83 5.50
N GLY A 418 3.41 2.24 4.36
CA GLY A 418 2.49 1.11 4.25
C GLY A 418 2.97 -0.12 5.00
N ALA A 419 4.18 -0.57 4.74
CA ALA A 419 4.79 -1.73 5.40
C ALA A 419 4.87 -1.54 6.93
N ILE A 420 5.39 -0.39 7.37
CA ILE A 420 5.46 -0.06 8.82
C ILE A 420 4.06 0.04 9.42
N GLY A 421 3.09 0.61 8.71
CA GLY A 421 1.71 0.71 9.18
C GLY A 421 1.05 -0.64 9.39
N ILE A 422 1.22 -1.58 8.45
CA ILE A 422 0.71 -2.96 8.58
C ILE A 422 1.41 -3.68 9.74
N ALA A 423 2.75 -3.63 9.80
CA ALA A 423 3.54 -4.27 10.85
C ALA A 423 3.16 -3.75 12.25
N LEU A 424 3.03 -2.43 12.40
CA LEU A 424 2.60 -1.79 13.64
C LEU A 424 1.20 -2.24 14.06
N CYS A 425 0.24 -2.26 13.12
CA CYS A 425 -1.12 -2.72 13.40
C CYS A 425 -1.16 -4.21 13.75
N GLY A 426 -0.40 -5.05 13.05
CA GLY A 426 -0.29 -6.48 13.36
C GLY A 426 0.25 -6.72 14.78
N THR A 427 1.30 -5.99 15.17
CA THR A 427 1.87 -6.05 16.52
C THR A 427 0.86 -5.59 17.58
N VAL A 428 0.21 -4.43 17.35
CA VAL A 428 -0.82 -3.93 18.28
C VAL A 428 -1.97 -4.93 18.41
N LEU A 429 -2.43 -5.53 17.31
CA LEU A 429 -3.48 -6.54 17.37
C LEU A 429 -3.07 -7.74 18.21
N ASN A 430 -1.86 -8.27 18.06
CA ASN A 430 -1.37 -9.40 18.84
C ASN A 430 -1.25 -9.04 20.32
N ASP A 431 -0.54 -7.98 20.64
CA ASP A 431 -0.25 -7.60 22.03
C ASP A 431 -1.53 -7.19 22.77
N ARG A 432 -2.38 -6.39 22.11
CA ARG A 432 -3.63 -5.92 22.73
C ARG A 432 -4.69 -7.01 22.84
N THR A 433 -4.75 -7.93 21.88
CA THR A 433 -5.62 -9.11 22.01
C THR A 433 -5.23 -9.93 23.25
N ASN A 434 -3.95 -10.19 23.46
CA ASN A 434 -3.47 -10.92 24.64
C ASN A 434 -3.77 -10.16 25.92
N LEU A 435 -3.54 -8.84 25.94
CA LEU A 435 -3.81 -8.00 27.10
C LEU A 435 -5.32 -7.95 27.45
N HIS A 436 -6.18 -7.70 26.45
CA HIS A 436 -7.62 -7.64 26.67
C HIS A 436 -8.19 -9.03 27.03
N TYR A 437 -7.68 -10.09 26.40
CA TYR A 437 -8.08 -11.46 26.76
C TYR A 437 -7.71 -11.80 28.20
N SER A 438 -6.51 -11.48 28.65
CA SER A 438 -6.09 -11.68 30.05
C SER A 438 -7.00 -10.93 31.02
N ARG A 439 -7.30 -9.64 30.73
CA ARG A 439 -8.22 -8.84 31.57
C ARG A 439 -9.64 -9.41 31.60
N LEU A 440 -10.15 -9.89 30.48
CA LEU A 440 -11.46 -10.55 30.43
C LEU A 440 -11.43 -11.87 31.21
N ALA A 441 -10.36 -12.66 31.06
CA ALA A 441 -10.19 -13.95 31.75
C ALA A 441 -10.16 -13.79 33.29
N ASP A 442 -9.56 -12.71 33.80
CA ASP A 442 -9.56 -12.41 35.25
C ASP A 442 -10.99 -12.29 35.84
N HIS A 443 -11.96 -11.88 35.01
CA HIS A 443 -13.37 -11.79 35.38
C HIS A 443 -14.16 -13.09 35.13
N LEU A 444 -13.57 -14.07 34.43
CA LEU A 444 -14.19 -15.38 34.14
C LEU A 444 -13.79 -16.40 35.21
N ASN A 445 -14.19 -16.15 36.45
CA ASN A 445 -13.93 -17.04 37.57
C ASN A 445 -15.24 -17.62 38.14
N ASN A 446 -15.13 -18.71 38.90
CA ASN A 446 -16.28 -19.43 39.44
C ASN A 446 -17.19 -18.59 40.38
N ALA A 447 -16.73 -17.45 40.86
CA ALA A 447 -17.52 -16.50 41.65
C ALA A 447 -18.44 -15.62 40.78
N ASN A 448 -18.24 -15.62 39.47
CA ASN A 448 -19.09 -14.86 38.53
C ASN A 448 -20.34 -15.67 38.17
N LEU A 449 -21.47 -15.31 38.79
CA LEU A 449 -22.75 -15.99 38.58
C LEU A 449 -23.21 -15.97 37.10
N ALA A 450 -22.99 -14.87 36.41
CA ALA A 450 -23.38 -14.76 35.00
C ALA A 450 -22.57 -15.73 34.12
N MET A 451 -21.28 -15.91 34.41
CA MET A 451 -20.44 -16.92 33.74
C MET A 451 -20.95 -18.33 34.03
N SER A 452 -21.20 -18.66 35.32
CA SER A 452 -21.70 -19.97 35.71
C SER A 452 -23.01 -20.32 35.02
N ASP A 453 -23.96 -19.36 35.01
CA ASP A 453 -25.24 -19.48 34.30
C ASP A 453 -25.04 -19.70 32.77
N PHE A 454 -24.15 -18.94 32.14
CA PHE A 454 -23.85 -19.09 30.70
C PHE A 454 -23.30 -20.48 30.41
N VAL A 455 -22.31 -20.96 31.17
CA VAL A 455 -21.69 -22.27 31.00
C VAL A 455 -22.73 -23.39 31.19
N GLN A 456 -23.58 -23.31 32.24
CA GLN A 456 -24.62 -24.28 32.49
C GLN A 456 -25.66 -24.35 31.36
N ARG A 457 -26.17 -23.23 30.91
CA ARG A 457 -27.12 -23.14 29.78
C ARG A 457 -26.51 -23.67 28.49
N SER A 458 -25.25 -23.30 28.19
CA SER A 458 -24.55 -23.77 27.00
C SER A 458 -24.30 -25.27 27.06
N ALA A 459 -23.89 -25.82 28.21
CA ALA A 459 -23.70 -27.23 28.41
C ALA A 459 -25.03 -28.03 28.29
N ALA A 460 -26.13 -27.50 28.86
CA ALA A 460 -27.47 -28.09 28.70
C ALA A 460 -27.89 -28.16 27.21
N ASN A 461 -27.65 -27.12 26.44
CA ASN A 461 -27.94 -27.11 25.00
C ASN A 461 -27.12 -28.16 24.24
N PHE A 462 -25.83 -28.31 24.54
CA PHE A 462 -24.99 -29.35 23.94
C PHE A 462 -25.41 -30.75 24.33
N THR A 463 -25.86 -30.96 25.57
CA THR A 463 -26.40 -32.25 26.04
C THR A 463 -27.68 -32.64 25.31
N VAL A 464 -28.57 -31.65 25.04
CA VAL A 464 -29.79 -31.88 24.22
C VAL A 464 -29.42 -32.27 22.78
N GLN A 465 -28.29 -31.84 22.28
CA GLN A 465 -27.75 -32.23 20.96
C GLN A 465 -27.07 -33.60 20.95
N GLY A 466 -27.08 -34.34 22.06
CA GLY A 466 -26.55 -35.71 22.16
C GLY A 466 -25.08 -35.81 22.59
N ILE A 467 -24.48 -34.70 23.05
CA ILE A 467 -23.11 -34.70 23.59
C ILE A 467 -23.14 -35.17 25.06
N SER A 468 -22.17 -35.99 25.46
CA SER A 468 -22.06 -36.44 26.86
C SER A 468 -21.90 -35.26 27.83
N PRO A 469 -22.39 -35.32 29.07
CA PRO A 469 -22.36 -34.20 30.01
C PRO A 469 -20.96 -33.58 30.22
N ASP A 470 -19.91 -34.39 30.34
CA ASP A 470 -18.54 -33.92 30.52
C ASP A 470 -17.99 -33.23 29.27
N ALA A 471 -18.28 -33.78 28.08
CA ALA A 471 -17.91 -33.17 26.81
C ALA A 471 -18.71 -31.88 26.56
N ALA A 472 -19.98 -31.83 26.96
CA ALA A 472 -20.84 -30.66 26.86
C ALA A 472 -20.34 -29.50 27.73
N GLN A 473 -19.85 -29.77 28.94
CA GLN A 473 -19.24 -28.78 29.82
C GLN A 473 -17.93 -28.22 29.21
N THR A 474 -17.09 -29.11 28.69
CA THR A 474 -15.86 -28.73 28.00
C THR A 474 -16.14 -27.87 26.76
N ALA A 475 -17.16 -28.22 25.96
CA ALA A 475 -17.61 -27.46 24.81
C ALA A 475 -18.15 -26.05 25.20
N ALA A 476 -18.91 -25.97 26.31
CA ALA A 476 -19.41 -24.71 26.84
C ALA A 476 -18.29 -23.77 27.29
N LEU A 477 -17.24 -24.28 27.94
CA LEU A 477 -16.06 -23.52 28.34
C LEU A 477 -15.25 -23.06 27.10
N LYS A 478 -15.09 -23.90 26.08
CA LYS A 478 -14.46 -23.53 24.81
C LYS A 478 -15.25 -22.41 24.10
N ASN A 479 -16.58 -22.48 24.11
CA ASN A 479 -17.43 -21.46 23.54
C ASN A 479 -17.27 -20.12 24.28
N LEU A 480 -17.26 -20.15 25.63
CA LEU A 480 -17.00 -18.94 26.42
C LEU A 480 -15.62 -18.33 26.14
N SER A 481 -14.57 -19.16 26.06
CA SER A 481 -13.21 -18.71 25.71
C SER A 481 -13.16 -18.10 24.31
N ALA A 482 -13.85 -18.69 23.33
CA ALA A 482 -13.95 -18.16 21.98
C ALA A 482 -14.68 -16.79 21.94
N LEU A 483 -15.75 -16.63 22.73
CA LEU A 483 -16.44 -15.34 22.87
C LEU A 483 -15.54 -14.28 23.51
N ALA A 484 -14.83 -14.62 24.58
CA ALA A 484 -13.88 -13.73 25.23
C ALA A 484 -12.74 -13.31 24.29
N LEU A 485 -12.21 -14.27 23.50
CA LEU A 485 -11.18 -13.97 22.50
C LEU A 485 -11.70 -13.08 21.38
N ARG A 486 -12.95 -13.28 20.91
CA ARG A 486 -13.59 -12.43 19.90
C ARG A 486 -13.74 -11.01 20.41
N GLU A 487 -14.17 -10.84 21.65
CA GLU A 487 -14.31 -9.52 22.27
C GLU A 487 -12.95 -8.85 22.48
N ALA A 488 -11.94 -9.58 22.97
CA ALA A 488 -10.58 -9.08 23.12
C ALA A 488 -9.99 -8.61 21.77
N ARG A 489 -10.21 -9.39 20.70
CA ARG A 489 -9.82 -8.97 19.34
C ARG A 489 -10.52 -7.71 18.90
N THR A 490 -11.83 -7.59 19.16
CA THR A 490 -12.61 -6.39 18.80
C THR A 490 -12.04 -5.15 19.47
N GLN A 491 -11.70 -5.23 20.76
CA GLN A 491 -11.05 -4.13 21.47
C GLN A 491 -9.64 -3.82 20.93
N ALA A 492 -8.87 -4.83 20.53
CA ALA A 492 -7.57 -4.62 19.90
C ALA A 492 -7.67 -3.89 18.56
N PHE A 493 -8.72 -4.14 17.74
CA PHE A 493 -8.99 -3.35 16.53
C PHE A 493 -9.29 -1.89 16.86
N SER A 494 -10.07 -1.62 17.92
CA SER A 494 -10.31 -0.26 18.41
C SER A 494 -9.00 0.46 18.76
N ASP A 495 -8.10 -0.20 19.50
CA ASP A 495 -6.79 0.34 19.86
C ASP A 495 -5.93 0.65 18.63
N ALA A 496 -5.95 -0.22 17.62
CA ALA A 496 -5.21 -0.01 16.37
C ALA A 496 -5.73 1.21 15.58
N PHE A 497 -7.06 1.38 15.47
CA PHE A 497 -7.64 2.56 14.82
C PHE A 497 -7.33 3.85 15.61
N TYR A 498 -7.36 3.79 16.94
CA TYR A 498 -6.98 4.91 17.78
C TYR A 498 -5.53 5.34 17.58
N LEU A 499 -4.60 4.38 17.45
CA LEU A 499 -3.19 4.66 17.19
C LEU A 499 -2.99 5.39 15.86
N ILE A 500 -3.65 4.92 14.79
CA ILE A 500 -3.59 5.58 13.47
C ILE A 500 -4.16 7.00 13.56
N MET A 501 -5.29 7.19 14.25
CA MET A 501 -5.89 8.51 14.49
C MET A 501 -4.87 9.48 15.09
N MET A 502 -4.17 9.07 16.15
CA MET A 502 -3.17 9.91 16.82
C MET A 502 -2.02 10.28 15.85
N GLY A 503 -1.55 9.35 15.05
CA GLY A 503 -0.53 9.60 14.03
C GLY A 503 -0.95 10.67 13.02
N PHE A 504 -2.19 10.65 12.55
CA PHE A 504 -2.73 11.65 11.62
C PHE A 504 -2.94 13.02 12.26
N LEU A 505 -3.35 13.09 13.54
CA LEU A 505 -3.44 14.36 14.27
C LEU A 505 -2.06 15.00 14.42
N ILE A 506 -1.02 14.21 14.77
CA ILE A 506 0.37 14.70 14.85
C ILE A 506 0.83 15.19 13.48
N ALA A 507 0.54 14.44 12.41
CA ALA A 507 0.89 14.84 11.05
C ALA A 507 0.22 16.16 10.67
N ALA A 508 -1.05 16.37 11.00
CA ALA A 508 -1.78 17.61 10.70
C ALA A 508 -1.12 18.83 11.35
N LEU A 509 -0.57 18.72 12.56
CA LEU A 509 0.15 19.79 13.26
C LEU A 509 1.44 20.23 12.53
N LEU A 510 2.02 19.38 11.68
CA LEU A 510 3.24 19.69 10.95
C LEU A 510 2.98 20.40 9.60
N VAL A 511 1.73 20.43 9.11
CA VAL A 511 1.39 21.05 7.82
C VAL A 511 1.76 22.53 7.73
N PRO A 512 1.54 23.38 8.76
CA PRO A 512 1.92 24.79 8.71
C PRO A 512 3.40 25.03 8.50
N LEU A 513 4.25 24.03 8.77
CA LEU A 513 5.69 24.10 8.56
C LEU A 513 6.10 24.04 7.07
N MET A 514 5.21 23.63 6.15
CA MET A 514 5.47 23.68 4.70
C MET A 514 5.54 25.13 4.19
N LYS A 515 6.44 25.38 3.25
CA LYS A 515 6.51 26.68 2.57
C LYS A 515 5.27 26.88 1.68
N LYS A 516 4.81 28.12 1.58
CA LYS A 516 3.72 28.47 0.67
C LYS A 516 4.18 28.19 -0.78
N PRO A 517 3.38 27.46 -1.59
CA PRO A 517 3.72 27.33 -3.00
C PRO A 517 3.76 28.73 -3.66
N PRO A 518 4.65 28.95 -4.64
CA PRO A 518 4.64 30.20 -5.39
C PRO A 518 3.26 30.39 -6.02
N ALA A 519 2.72 31.59 -5.92
CA ALA A 519 1.46 31.94 -6.57
C ALA A 519 1.62 31.76 -8.09
N HIS A 520 0.78 30.93 -8.70
CA HIS A 520 0.72 30.70 -10.15
C HIS A 520 -0.27 31.64 -10.82
#